data_a4870d536b06cb79d6e7bcc238ea267d
#
_entry.id   a4870d536b06cb79d6e7bcc238ea267d
#
_cell.length_a   1.000
_cell.length_b   1.000
_cell.length_c   1.000
_cell.angle_alpha   90.00
_cell.angle_beta   90.00
_cell.angle_gamma   90.00
#
_symmetry.space_group_name_H-M   'P 1'
#
loop_
_entity.id
_entity.type
_entity.pdbx_description
1 polymer ?
#
loop_
_entity_poly.entity_id
_entity_poly.type
_entity_poly.pdbx_seq_one_letter_code
_entity_poly.pdbx_strand_id
1 'polypeptide(L)'
;MEDYAYVLDVLTEGRPDSKRRFRREPVVYGLGIEEFKIFDMKPVFGAAINIGDRCYIGKETEERTQIDHVRARVNYKELTHTGQSELGFVLDEIVRENEEKFIQFYNHAGPISRRYHSLELIPGLGKKTMNLIVKNRPYTGFREMEEKIPNFRNPEKYISHRIENEIKETDQKYRLFVR
;
A
#
# COMPACT_ATOMS: atom_id res chain seq x y z
N MET A 1 3.42 -11.91 -6.01
CA MET A 1 4.03 -12.42 -4.74
C MET A 1 4.81 -11.25 -4.16
N GLU A 2 4.76 -11.06 -2.85
CA GLU A 2 5.46 -9.96 -2.20
C GLU A 2 6.86 -10.37 -1.79
N ASP A 3 7.88 -9.65 -2.24
CA ASP A 3 9.27 -9.87 -1.82
C ASP A 3 9.68 -8.92 -0.69
N TYR A 4 8.97 -7.79 -0.56
CA TYR A 4 9.18 -6.81 0.50
C TYR A 4 7.88 -6.39 1.16
N ALA A 5 7.97 -6.03 2.43
CA ALA A 5 6.90 -5.42 3.18
C ALA A 5 7.42 -4.26 4.03
N TYR A 6 6.61 -3.20 4.14
CA TYR A 6 6.85 -2.12 5.09
C TYR A 6 6.17 -2.41 6.42
N VAL A 7 6.89 -2.20 7.50
CA VAL A 7 6.40 -2.45 8.86
C VAL A 7 5.37 -1.39 9.27
N LEU A 8 4.19 -1.85 9.66
CA LEU A 8 3.10 -1.02 10.15
C LEU A 8 3.05 -0.94 11.67
N ASP A 9 3.39 -2.02 12.35
CA ASP A 9 3.43 -2.10 13.82
C ASP A 9 4.27 -3.28 14.28
N VAL A 10 4.80 -3.17 15.52
CA VAL A 10 5.61 -4.20 16.15
C VAL A 10 5.06 -4.46 17.55
N LEU A 11 4.54 -5.66 17.80
CA LEU A 11 4.02 -6.10 19.09
C LEU A 11 5.03 -7.06 19.73
N THR A 12 5.89 -6.55 20.59
CA THR A 12 6.94 -7.34 21.25
C THR A 12 6.39 -8.40 22.19
N GLU A 13 5.25 -8.11 22.84
CA GLU A 13 4.55 -9.00 23.77
C GLU A 13 3.48 -9.89 23.08
N GLY A 14 3.35 -9.79 21.75
CA GLY A 14 2.35 -10.50 20.99
C GLY A 14 0.93 -9.96 21.11
N ARG A 15 -0.01 -10.63 20.46
CA ARG A 15 -1.45 -10.32 20.55
C ARG A 15 -2.06 -10.88 21.83
N PRO A 16 -2.98 -10.15 22.49
CA PRO A 16 -3.91 -10.75 23.44
C PRO A 16 -4.90 -11.62 22.64
N ASP A 17 -4.65 -12.93 22.56
CA ASP A 17 -5.59 -13.86 21.93
C ASP A 17 -6.75 -14.14 22.86
N SER A 18 -7.98 -13.83 22.45
CA SER A 18 -9.20 -14.07 23.20
C SER A 18 -9.48 -15.55 23.48
N LYS A 19 -8.86 -16.48 22.76
CA LYS A 19 -9.06 -17.94 22.90
C LYS A 19 -7.89 -18.68 23.52
N ARG A 20 -6.69 -18.12 23.52
CA ARG A 20 -5.51 -18.69 24.14
C ARG A 20 -4.85 -17.63 25.01
N ARG A 21 -4.89 -17.83 26.34
CA ARG A 21 -4.24 -16.95 27.30
C ARG A 21 -2.79 -16.70 26.88
N PHE A 22 -2.52 -15.49 26.35
CA PHE A 22 -1.20 -14.92 26.08
C PHE A 22 -0.27 -15.78 25.19
N ARG A 23 -0.44 -15.70 23.88
CA ARG A 23 0.64 -16.03 22.98
C ARG A 23 1.66 -14.88 23.06
N ARG A 24 2.71 -15.07 23.85
CA ARG A 24 3.82 -14.11 24.02
C ARG A 24 4.81 -14.13 22.85
N GLU A 25 4.37 -14.54 21.67
CA GLU A 25 5.21 -14.49 20.49
C GLU A 25 5.13 -13.11 19.84
N PRO A 26 6.27 -12.45 19.58
CA PRO A 26 6.27 -11.16 18.91
C PRO A 26 5.56 -11.23 17.55
N VAL A 27 4.86 -10.17 17.20
CA VAL A 27 4.13 -10.00 15.94
C VAL A 27 4.59 -8.72 15.27
N VAL A 28 4.86 -8.80 13.97
CA VAL A 28 5.09 -7.65 13.10
C VAL A 28 3.98 -7.60 12.07
N TYR A 29 3.27 -6.48 12.00
CA TYR A 29 2.36 -6.21 10.90
C TYR A 29 3.09 -5.50 9.79
N GLY A 30 2.93 -5.96 8.56
CA GLY A 30 3.55 -5.34 7.40
C GLY A 30 2.62 -5.26 6.20
N LEU A 31 2.89 -4.28 5.35
CA LEU A 31 2.20 -4.06 4.07
C LEU A 31 3.13 -4.44 2.92
N GLY A 32 2.72 -5.40 2.10
CA GLY A 32 3.43 -5.75 0.87
C GLY A 32 3.41 -4.61 -0.16
N ILE A 33 4.49 -4.49 -0.93
CA ILE A 33 4.69 -3.36 -1.85
C ILE A 33 4.15 -3.59 -3.26
N GLU A 34 3.88 -4.85 -3.64
CA GLU A 34 3.45 -5.20 -5.01
C GLU A 34 1.93 -5.35 -5.14
N GLU A 35 1.32 -6.07 -4.23
CA GLU A 35 -0.10 -6.41 -4.24
C GLU A 35 -0.87 -5.74 -3.09
N PHE A 36 -0.18 -5.02 -2.22
CA PHE A 36 -0.73 -4.29 -1.07
C PHE A 36 -1.49 -5.17 -0.07
N LYS A 37 -0.97 -6.38 0.14
CA LYS A 37 -1.49 -7.31 1.14
C LYS A 37 -0.91 -6.99 2.52
N ILE A 38 -1.76 -7.07 3.54
CA ILE A 38 -1.32 -6.93 4.93
C ILE A 38 -1.00 -8.31 5.49
N PHE A 39 0.12 -8.40 6.20
CA PHE A 39 0.65 -9.64 6.77
C PHE A 39 0.85 -9.57 8.27
N ASP A 40 0.57 -10.68 8.94
CA ASP A 40 1.08 -11.05 10.26
C ASP A 40 2.39 -11.81 10.03
N MET A 41 3.49 -11.29 10.58
CA MET A 41 4.83 -11.80 10.35
C MET A 41 5.52 -12.11 11.68
N LYS A 42 6.36 -13.15 11.68
CA LYS A 42 7.23 -13.46 12.81
C LYS A 42 8.59 -12.78 12.61
N PRO A 43 9.04 -11.97 13.58
CA PRO A 43 10.37 -11.40 13.52
C PRO A 43 11.45 -12.46 13.79
N VAL A 44 12.64 -12.24 13.25
CA VAL A 44 13.85 -12.96 13.67
C VAL A 44 14.15 -12.59 15.11
N PHE A 45 14.50 -13.56 15.93
CA PHE A 45 14.83 -13.33 17.36
C PHE A 45 15.98 -12.32 17.49
N GLY A 46 15.75 -11.27 18.27
CA GLY A 46 16.72 -10.22 18.55
C GLY A 46 16.92 -9.22 17.40
N ALA A 47 16.17 -9.31 16.30
CA ALA A 47 16.26 -8.35 15.22
C ALA A 47 15.72 -6.98 15.64
N ALA A 48 16.42 -5.91 15.28
CA ALA A 48 15.94 -4.55 15.43
C ALA A 48 14.96 -4.22 14.30
N ILE A 49 13.69 -3.99 14.65
CA ILE A 49 12.62 -3.68 13.71
C ILE A 49 11.86 -2.45 14.19
N ASN A 50 11.70 -1.47 13.31
CA ASN A 50 10.95 -0.24 13.58
C ASN A 50 9.79 -0.10 12.60
N ILE A 51 8.76 0.64 13.02
CA ILE A 51 7.68 1.07 12.12
C ILE A 51 8.28 1.84 10.95
N GLY A 52 7.83 1.53 9.74
CA GLY A 52 8.34 2.11 8.51
C GLY A 52 9.56 1.40 7.90
N ASP A 53 10.14 0.40 8.58
CA ASP A 53 11.22 -0.40 7.99
C ASP A 53 10.72 -1.20 6.79
N ARG A 54 11.54 -1.26 5.75
CA ARG A 54 11.34 -2.11 4.58
C ARG A 54 12.06 -3.42 4.78
N CYS A 55 11.29 -4.51 4.97
CA CYS A 55 11.83 -5.83 5.28
C CYS A 55 11.67 -6.77 4.09
N TYR A 56 12.69 -7.59 3.83
CA TYR A 56 12.61 -8.67 2.85
C TYR A 56 11.80 -9.84 3.42
N ILE A 57 10.82 -10.29 2.65
CA ILE A 57 9.93 -11.43 2.98
C ILE A 57 9.83 -12.46 1.85
N GLY A 58 10.64 -12.29 0.81
CA GLY A 58 10.66 -13.15 -0.38
C GLY A 58 11.12 -14.58 -0.10
N LYS A 59 11.29 -15.37 -1.15
CA LYS A 59 11.58 -16.81 -1.05
C LYS A 59 12.97 -17.15 -0.53
N GLU A 60 13.93 -16.26 -0.75
CA GLU A 60 15.33 -16.47 -0.33
C GLU A 60 15.47 -16.29 1.18
N THR A 61 15.30 -17.38 1.92
CA THR A 61 15.26 -17.34 3.39
C THR A 61 16.54 -16.83 4.02
N GLU A 62 17.68 -17.00 3.35
CA GLU A 62 18.99 -16.51 3.78
C GLU A 62 19.08 -14.96 3.77
N GLU A 63 18.29 -14.30 2.95
CA GLU A 63 18.21 -12.84 2.87
C GLU A 63 17.28 -12.22 3.91
N ARG A 64 16.54 -13.03 4.65
CA ARG A 64 15.61 -12.60 5.69
C ARG A 64 16.34 -12.27 6.99
N THR A 65 16.75 -11.03 7.16
CA THR A 65 17.49 -10.58 8.35
C THR A 65 16.60 -10.09 9.48
N GLN A 66 15.38 -9.64 9.18
CA GLN A 66 14.45 -9.03 10.15
C GLN A 66 13.19 -9.87 10.35
N ILE A 67 12.65 -10.46 9.29
CA ILE A 67 11.44 -11.27 9.31
C ILE A 67 11.82 -12.74 9.05
N ASP A 68 11.46 -13.61 9.99
CA ASP A 68 11.67 -15.04 9.86
C ASP A 68 10.72 -15.65 8.82
N HIS A 69 9.41 -15.45 9.01
CA HIS A 69 8.40 -15.85 8.03
C HIS A 69 7.10 -15.08 8.15
N VAL A 70 6.32 -15.11 7.09
CA VAL A 70 4.94 -14.63 7.06
C VAL A 70 4.03 -15.74 7.60
N ARG A 71 3.24 -15.44 8.64
CA ARG A 71 2.31 -16.40 9.25
C ARG A 71 0.98 -16.45 8.53
N ALA A 72 0.42 -15.27 8.24
CA ALA A 72 -0.90 -15.16 7.63
C ALA A 72 -1.08 -13.81 6.92
N ARG A 73 -2.03 -13.79 5.99
CA ARG A 73 -2.64 -12.56 5.50
C ARG A 73 -3.71 -12.12 6.49
N VAL A 74 -3.76 -10.83 6.80
CA VAL A 74 -4.75 -10.22 7.69
C VAL A 74 -5.47 -9.07 7.01
N ASN A 75 -6.64 -8.72 7.53
CA ASN A 75 -7.44 -7.61 7.02
C ASN A 75 -7.12 -6.32 7.79
N TYR A 76 -7.47 -5.18 7.21
CA TYR A 76 -7.30 -3.86 7.84
C TYR A 76 -7.88 -3.79 9.26
N LYS A 77 -9.06 -4.38 9.50
CA LYS A 77 -9.74 -4.38 10.81
C LYS A 77 -9.00 -5.18 11.88
N GLU A 78 -8.09 -6.07 11.49
CA GLU A 78 -7.28 -6.86 12.41
C GLU A 78 -6.00 -6.15 12.85
N LEU A 79 -5.65 -5.04 12.20
CA LEU A 79 -4.54 -4.19 12.60
C LEU A 79 -4.82 -3.50 13.94
N THR A 80 -3.75 -3.22 14.66
CA THR A 80 -3.79 -2.30 15.80
C THR A 80 -4.13 -0.88 15.37
N HIS A 81 -4.52 -0.01 16.30
CA HIS A 81 -4.72 1.41 16.00
C HIS A 81 -3.45 2.06 15.43
N THR A 82 -2.28 1.71 15.95
CA THR A 82 -0.99 2.17 15.42
C THR A 82 -0.82 1.73 13.97
N GLY A 83 -0.99 0.44 13.68
CA GLY A 83 -0.88 -0.08 12.31
C GLY A 83 -1.87 0.57 11.33
N GLN A 84 -3.09 0.83 11.78
CA GLN A 84 -4.09 1.54 10.99
C GLN A 84 -3.69 3.00 10.71
N SER A 85 -3.12 3.68 11.70
CA SER A 85 -2.66 5.06 11.56
C SER A 85 -1.42 5.20 10.66
N GLU A 86 -0.53 4.21 10.69
CA GLU A 86 0.70 4.20 9.89
C GLU A 86 0.44 3.85 8.42
N LEU A 87 -0.66 3.20 8.10
CA LEU A 87 -0.95 2.73 6.74
C LEU A 87 -0.84 3.83 5.68
N GLY A 88 -1.44 5.00 5.93
CA GLY A 88 -1.41 6.13 4.99
C GLY A 88 0.00 6.66 4.73
N PHE A 89 0.83 6.76 5.77
CA PHE A 89 2.22 7.22 5.65
C PHE A 89 3.08 6.23 4.87
N VAL A 90 2.94 4.95 5.15
CA VAL A 90 3.64 3.87 4.45
C VAL A 90 3.22 3.82 2.98
N LEU A 91 1.93 3.97 2.67
CA LEU A 91 1.45 4.02 1.29
C LEU A 91 2.02 5.22 0.52
N ASP A 92 2.07 6.41 1.13
CA ASP A 92 2.68 7.58 0.51
C ASP A 92 4.16 7.33 0.16
N GLU A 93 4.89 6.66 1.03
CA GLU A 93 6.30 6.31 0.80
C GLU A 93 6.44 5.28 -0.33
N ILE A 94 5.66 4.20 -0.31
CA ILE A 94 5.67 3.18 -1.37
C ILE A 94 5.36 3.81 -2.74
N VAL A 95 4.38 4.68 -2.81
CA VAL A 95 3.98 5.32 -4.08
C VAL A 95 5.10 6.23 -4.60
N ARG A 96 5.74 7.02 -3.74
CA ARG A 96 6.87 7.88 -4.14
C ARG A 96 8.08 7.07 -4.61
N GLU A 97 8.44 6.01 -3.91
CA GLU A 97 9.57 5.16 -4.29
C GLU A 97 9.32 4.38 -5.58
N ASN A 98 8.07 4.15 -5.94
CA ASN A 98 7.67 3.46 -7.17
C ASN A 98 7.01 4.41 -8.17
N GLU A 99 7.47 5.65 -8.26
CA GLU A 99 6.91 6.71 -9.10
C GLU A 99 6.67 6.25 -10.54
N GLU A 100 7.64 5.57 -11.15
CA GLU A 100 7.53 5.10 -12.53
C GLU A 100 6.32 4.19 -12.74
N LYS A 101 6.09 3.23 -11.86
CA LYS A 101 4.93 2.31 -11.90
C LYS A 101 3.61 3.07 -11.93
N PHE A 102 3.48 4.09 -11.05
CA PHE A 102 2.23 4.84 -10.91
C PHE A 102 2.07 5.93 -11.98
N ILE A 103 3.16 6.47 -12.50
CA ILE A 103 3.12 7.33 -13.68
C ILE A 103 2.64 6.53 -14.89
N GLN A 104 3.06 5.28 -15.06
CA GLN A 104 2.53 4.41 -16.12
C GLN A 104 1.03 4.14 -15.97
N PHE A 105 0.54 4.04 -14.73
CA PHE A 105 -0.91 3.99 -14.50
C PHE A 105 -1.62 5.25 -15.06
N TYR A 106 -1.15 6.46 -14.72
CA TYR A 106 -1.72 7.70 -15.26
C TYR A 106 -1.62 7.77 -16.78
N ASN A 107 -0.52 7.32 -17.35
CA ASN A 107 -0.29 7.34 -18.80
C ASN A 107 -1.21 6.38 -19.57
N HIS A 108 -1.58 5.26 -18.96
CA HIS A 108 -2.31 4.18 -19.64
C HIS A 108 -3.73 3.94 -19.09
N ALA A 109 -4.15 4.65 -18.06
CA ALA A 109 -5.50 4.52 -17.50
C ALA A 109 -6.55 4.78 -18.59
N GLY A 110 -7.51 3.88 -18.69
CA GLY A 110 -8.55 3.88 -19.72
C GLY A 110 -9.94 3.53 -19.16
N PRO A 111 -10.95 3.41 -20.02
CA PRO A 111 -12.28 3.00 -19.61
C PRO A 111 -12.29 1.57 -19.06
N ILE A 112 -12.96 1.37 -17.92
CA ILE A 112 -13.19 0.04 -17.31
C ILE A 112 -14.48 -0.56 -17.89
N SER A 113 -15.43 0.31 -18.21
CA SER A 113 -16.73 -0.05 -18.77
C SER A 113 -17.21 1.07 -19.70
N ARG A 114 -18.36 0.87 -20.35
CA ARG A 114 -19.01 1.92 -21.15
C ARG A 114 -19.35 3.19 -20.35
N ARG A 115 -19.47 3.10 -19.03
CA ARG A 115 -19.90 4.19 -18.14
C ARG A 115 -18.79 4.77 -17.28
N TYR A 116 -17.70 4.03 -17.07
CA TYR A 116 -16.66 4.39 -16.08
C TYR A 116 -15.26 4.34 -16.68
N HIS A 117 -14.52 5.41 -16.46
CA HIS A 117 -13.09 5.47 -16.69
C HIS A 117 -12.34 5.13 -15.39
N SER A 118 -11.19 4.45 -15.47
CA SER A 118 -10.42 4.07 -14.28
C SER A 118 -10.01 5.27 -13.41
N LEU A 119 -9.73 6.42 -14.02
CA LEU A 119 -9.41 7.64 -13.27
C LEU A 119 -10.59 8.20 -12.46
N GLU A 120 -11.84 7.91 -12.85
CA GLU A 120 -13.03 8.31 -12.08
C GLU A 120 -13.15 7.56 -10.74
N LEU A 121 -12.48 6.43 -10.60
CA LEU A 121 -12.44 5.66 -9.36
C LEU A 121 -11.46 6.21 -8.32
N ILE A 122 -10.64 7.17 -8.72
CA ILE A 122 -9.67 7.81 -7.82
C ILE A 122 -10.37 8.91 -7.02
N PRO A 123 -10.42 8.81 -5.67
CA PRO A 123 -11.09 9.78 -4.84
C PRO A 123 -10.53 11.20 -5.02
N GLY A 124 -11.41 12.17 -5.14
CA GLY A 124 -11.04 13.58 -5.30
C GLY A 124 -10.66 14.01 -6.73
N LEU A 125 -10.60 13.08 -7.67
CA LEU A 125 -10.27 13.35 -9.07
C LEU A 125 -11.56 13.58 -9.87
N GLY A 126 -11.87 14.86 -10.14
CA GLY A 126 -13.06 15.24 -10.91
C GLY A 126 -12.91 15.04 -12.41
N LYS A 127 -14.03 15.03 -13.14
CA LYS A 127 -14.06 14.84 -14.60
C LYS A 127 -13.21 15.84 -15.37
N LYS A 128 -13.18 17.10 -14.95
CA LYS A 128 -12.36 18.13 -15.60
C LYS A 128 -10.87 17.79 -15.50
N THR A 129 -10.41 17.45 -14.31
CA THR A 129 -9.00 17.05 -14.07
C THR A 129 -8.67 15.76 -14.81
N MET A 130 -9.56 14.76 -14.78
CA MET A 130 -9.41 13.53 -15.56
C MET A 130 -9.20 13.81 -17.05
N ASN A 131 -10.03 14.67 -17.63
CA ASN A 131 -9.89 15.02 -19.06
C ASN A 131 -8.57 15.73 -19.36
N LEU A 132 -8.10 16.59 -18.44
CA LEU A 132 -6.79 17.24 -18.59
C LEU A 132 -5.65 16.24 -18.46
N ILE A 133 -5.73 15.26 -17.54
CA ILE A 133 -4.74 14.18 -17.44
C ILE A 133 -4.66 13.41 -18.76
N VAL A 134 -5.78 12.96 -19.28
CA VAL A 134 -5.83 12.19 -20.53
C VAL A 134 -5.28 13.00 -21.72
N LYS A 135 -5.64 14.28 -21.81
CA LYS A 135 -5.23 15.15 -22.91
C LYS A 135 -3.72 15.44 -22.94
N ASN A 136 -3.10 15.57 -21.77
CA ASN A 136 -1.70 16.01 -21.65
C ASN A 136 -0.69 14.86 -21.51
N ARG A 137 -1.14 13.62 -21.69
CA ARG A 137 -0.25 12.43 -21.71
C ARG A 137 0.78 12.53 -22.86
N PRO A 138 1.95 11.89 -22.71
CA PRO A 138 2.47 11.14 -21.56
C PRO A 138 3.17 12.02 -20.54
N TYR A 139 3.42 11.43 -19.34
CA TYR A 139 4.19 12.04 -18.24
C TYR A 139 5.40 11.19 -17.91
N THR A 140 6.48 11.82 -17.48
CA THR A 140 7.71 11.16 -17.02
C THR A 140 7.81 11.06 -15.50
N GLY A 141 7.02 11.85 -14.76
CA GLY A 141 6.99 11.88 -13.31
C GLY A 141 5.85 12.72 -12.75
N PHE A 142 5.63 12.63 -11.43
CA PHE A 142 4.57 13.37 -10.74
C PHE A 142 4.75 14.89 -10.87
N ARG A 143 6.00 15.36 -10.81
CA ARG A 143 6.31 16.78 -10.97
C ARG A 143 5.85 17.33 -12.31
N GLU A 144 6.08 16.59 -13.40
CA GLU A 144 5.63 16.99 -14.74
C GLU A 144 4.10 17.06 -14.81
N MET A 145 3.39 16.15 -14.12
CA MET A 145 1.93 16.22 -14.03
C MET A 145 1.46 17.51 -13.36
N GLU A 146 2.10 17.90 -12.25
CA GLU A 146 1.79 19.16 -11.55
C GLU A 146 2.04 20.39 -12.40
N GLU A 147 3.09 20.37 -13.23
CA GLU A 147 3.44 21.46 -14.14
C GLU A 147 2.45 21.57 -15.32
N LYS A 148 2.00 20.43 -15.86
CA LYS A 148 1.10 20.39 -17.02
C LYS A 148 -0.37 20.55 -16.68
N ILE A 149 -0.79 20.24 -15.43
CA ILE A 149 -2.19 20.21 -15.06
C ILE A 149 -2.47 21.28 -14.02
N PRO A 150 -3.25 22.34 -14.35
CA PRO A 150 -3.60 23.40 -13.42
C PRO A 150 -4.35 22.87 -12.19
N ASN A 151 -3.96 23.35 -11.00
CA ASN A 151 -4.61 23.02 -9.72
C ASN A 151 -4.60 21.52 -9.35
N PHE A 152 -3.75 20.74 -9.97
CA PHE A 152 -3.51 19.33 -9.64
C PHE A 152 -2.18 19.20 -8.89
N ARG A 153 -2.25 18.94 -7.59
CA ARG A 153 -1.09 18.85 -6.70
C ARG A 153 -1.03 17.49 -6.03
N ASN A 154 0.21 17.04 -5.76
CA ASN A 154 0.50 15.76 -5.12
C ASN A 154 -0.19 14.56 -5.83
N PRO A 155 0.09 14.30 -7.10
CA PRO A 155 -0.51 13.19 -7.85
C PRO A 155 -0.38 11.83 -7.14
N GLU A 156 0.71 11.64 -6.39
CA GLU A 156 0.99 10.45 -5.60
C GLU A 156 -0.05 10.20 -4.50
N LYS A 157 -0.57 11.27 -3.88
CA LYS A 157 -1.56 11.16 -2.81
C LYS A 157 -2.91 10.66 -3.28
N TYR A 158 -3.30 10.98 -4.50
CA TYR A 158 -4.53 10.42 -5.10
C TYR A 158 -4.41 8.91 -5.25
N ILE A 159 -3.23 8.42 -5.65
CA ILE A 159 -2.95 6.99 -5.76
C ILE A 159 -2.95 6.32 -4.39
N SER A 160 -2.21 6.85 -3.42
CA SER A 160 -2.13 6.27 -2.08
C SER A 160 -3.49 6.23 -1.38
N HIS A 161 -4.32 7.28 -1.52
CA HIS A 161 -5.69 7.27 -1.02
C HIS A 161 -6.57 6.19 -1.68
N ARG A 162 -6.41 5.98 -2.98
CA ARG A 162 -7.16 4.93 -3.68
C ARG A 162 -6.74 3.55 -3.18
N ILE A 163 -5.44 3.31 -3.03
CA ILE A 163 -4.92 2.05 -2.48
C ILE A 163 -5.45 1.83 -1.06
N GLU A 164 -5.39 2.86 -0.21
CA GLU A 164 -5.90 2.80 1.16
C GLU A 164 -7.39 2.42 1.21
N ASN A 165 -8.22 3.03 0.35
CA ASN A 165 -9.63 2.68 0.25
C ASN A 165 -9.86 1.24 -0.21
N GLU A 166 -9.05 0.74 -1.16
CA GLU A 166 -9.14 -0.66 -1.60
C GLU A 166 -8.73 -1.66 -0.52
N ILE A 167 -7.81 -1.27 0.38
CA ILE A 167 -7.41 -2.07 1.54
C ILE A 167 -8.52 -2.09 2.60
N LYS A 168 -9.13 -0.92 2.88
CA LYS A 168 -10.19 -0.78 3.90
C LYS A 168 -11.51 -1.41 3.49
N GLU A 169 -11.88 -1.27 2.23
CA GLU A 169 -13.16 -1.70 1.67
C GLU A 169 -12.95 -2.88 0.72
N THR A 170 -13.12 -4.09 1.24
CA THR A 170 -12.87 -5.34 0.48
C THR A 170 -13.92 -5.64 -0.58
N ASP A 171 -15.12 -5.07 -0.47
CA ASP A 171 -16.27 -5.38 -1.34
C ASP A 171 -16.40 -4.46 -2.57
N GLN A 172 -15.35 -3.73 -2.93
CA GLN A 172 -15.35 -2.86 -4.10
C GLN A 172 -15.45 -3.65 -5.41
N LYS A 173 -16.41 -3.26 -6.25
CA LYS A 173 -16.61 -3.89 -7.57
C LYS A 173 -15.39 -3.78 -8.48
N TYR A 174 -14.69 -2.65 -8.43
CA TYR A 174 -13.51 -2.39 -9.25
C TYR A 174 -12.32 -2.09 -8.34
N ARG A 175 -11.27 -2.86 -8.51
CA ARG A 175 -9.97 -2.64 -7.86
C ARG A 175 -8.95 -2.26 -8.90
N LEU A 176 -8.14 -1.25 -8.59
CA LEU A 176 -7.08 -0.76 -9.48
C LEU A 176 -5.71 -1.30 -9.09
N PHE A 177 -5.44 -1.44 -7.80
CA PHE A 177 -4.10 -1.68 -7.27
C PHE A 177 -3.99 -2.90 -6.35
N VAL A 178 -4.98 -3.14 -5.49
CA VAL A 178 -4.92 -4.20 -4.46
C VAL A 178 -5.41 -5.54 -5.02
N ARG A 179 -4.62 -6.61 -4.80
CA ARG A 179 -4.90 -7.98 -5.27
C ARG A 179 -5.13 -8.98 -4.16
#